data_055841fd7f7476726b96d551bd485fc6
#
_entry.id   055841fd7f7476726b96d551bd485fc6
#
_cell.length_a   1.000
_cell.length_b   1.000
_cell.length_c   1.000
_cell.angle_alpha   90.00
_cell.angle_beta   90.00
_cell.angle_gamma   90.00
#
_symmetry.space_group_name_H-M   'P 1'
#
loop_
_entity.id
_entity.type
_entity.pdbx_description
1 polymer ?
#
loop_
_entity_poly.entity_id
_entity_poly.type
_entity_poly.pdbx_seq_one_letter_code
_entity_poly.pdbx_strand_id
1 'polypeptide(L)'
;NRPFELAELKLLVDAIQSSKFITQKKTNTLIKKLEKLVSKYDAQKLQRQVYVSGRIKAMNESIYYTVDAIHNAISENRKIKFQYYQWNVKKEMELRHDGAWYHISPWGLSWDDENYYLVGYDSEAELIKHYRVDKMLRIKMSTEAREGKEHFKQLDMADYAKKSFGMFGGKEKTVKLLVDNRLAGVIIDRFGKDIMLIPADENHFTVNVDVHVSKQFLGWVFSLGEQVKILSPEEVVEQMQGEVKRLVEQYDSRVKV
;
A
#
# COMPACT_ATOMS: atom_id res chain seq x y z
N ASN A 1 24.22 -28.23 11.83
CA ASN A 1 23.91 -26.80 11.74
C ASN A 1 22.42 -26.67 11.37
N ARG A 2 21.61 -26.15 12.27
CA ARG A 2 20.23 -25.79 11.93
C ARG A 2 20.27 -24.48 11.17
N PRO A 3 19.63 -24.34 10.00
CA PRO A 3 19.64 -23.10 9.23
C PRO A 3 18.88 -21.96 9.93
N PHE A 4 17.98 -22.29 10.88
CA PHE A 4 17.17 -21.35 11.65
C PHE A 4 17.09 -21.78 13.12
N GLU A 5 17.03 -20.80 14.02
CA GLU A 5 16.61 -21.01 15.40
C GLU A 5 15.09 -21.19 15.49
N LEU A 6 14.63 -21.82 16.56
CA LEU A 6 13.20 -22.05 16.75
C LEU A 6 12.41 -20.74 16.89
N ALA A 7 13.01 -19.71 17.49
CA ALA A 7 12.42 -18.38 17.64
C ALA A 7 12.23 -17.70 16.26
N GLU A 8 13.23 -17.81 15.38
CA GLU A 8 13.15 -17.26 14.01
C GLU A 8 12.05 -17.94 13.19
N LEU A 9 11.94 -19.27 13.30
CA LEU A 9 10.86 -20.01 12.61
C LEU A 9 9.47 -19.63 13.13
N LYS A 10 9.32 -19.38 14.43
CA LYS A 10 8.05 -18.87 14.98
C LYS A 10 7.68 -17.53 14.38
N LEU A 11 8.62 -16.58 14.30
CA LEU A 11 8.39 -15.28 13.64
C LEU A 11 8.01 -15.43 12.16
N LEU A 12 8.65 -16.34 11.43
CA LEU A 12 8.31 -16.61 10.04
C LEU A 12 6.90 -17.21 9.90
N VAL A 13 6.52 -18.13 10.77
CA VAL A 13 5.16 -18.70 10.80
C VAL A 13 4.13 -17.61 11.08
N ASP A 14 4.38 -16.75 12.06
CA ASP A 14 3.49 -15.66 12.44
C ASP A 14 3.33 -14.64 11.29
N ALA A 15 4.44 -14.28 10.62
CA ALA A 15 4.43 -13.39 9.45
C ALA A 15 3.61 -13.97 8.29
N ILE A 16 3.78 -15.27 7.98
CA ILE A 16 3.00 -15.94 6.93
C ILE A 16 1.53 -16.02 7.31
N GLN A 17 1.24 -16.31 8.57
CA GLN A 17 -0.13 -16.45 9.05
C GLN A 17 -0.86 -15.11 9.07
N SER A 18 -0.19 -14.04 9.49
CA SER A 18 -0.76 -12.70 9.57
C SER A 18 -0.91 -12.04 8.20
N SER A 19 -0.21 -12.48 7.18
CA SER A 19 -0.25 -11.87 5.85
C SER A 19 -1.63 -11.98 5.19
N LYS A 20 -2.20 -10.85 4.77
CA LYS A 20 -3.42 -10.79 3.93
C LYS A 20 -3.15 -11.19 2.48
N PHE A 21 -1.92 -10.97 2.04
CA PHE A 21 -1.48 -11.19 0.67
C PHE A 21 -1.50 -12.66 0.25
N ILE A 22 -1.24 -13.58 1.17
CA ILE A 22 -1.15 -15.02 0.89
C ILE A 22 -2.50 -15.70 1.14
N THR A 23 -2.95 -16.55 0.21
CA THR A 23 -4.18 -17.32 0.39
C THR A 23 -4.08 -18.29 1.57
N GLN A 24 -5.20 -18.69 2.13
CA GLN A 24 -5.22 -19.66 3.25
C GLN A 24 -4.55 -20.99 2.88
N LYS A 25 -4.79 -21.47 1.65
CA LYS A 25 -4.18 -22.71 1.13
C LYS A 25 -2.66 -22.58 1.04
N LYS A 26 -2.16 -21.45 0.50
CA LYS A 26 -0.72 -21.20 0.38
C LYS A 26 -0.07 -21.03 1.76
N THR A 27 -0.73 -20.32 2.69
CA THR A 27 -0.31 -20.19 4.09
C THR A 27 -0.05 -21.57 4.70
N ASN A 28 -1.04 -22.47 4.65
CA ASN A 28 -0.91 -23.81 5.21
C ASN A 28 0.23 -24.62 4.54
N THR A 29 0.41 -24.45 3.23
CA THR A 29 1.49 -25.11 2.48
C THR A 29 2.87 -24.62 2.91
N LEU A 30 3.05 -23.30 3.07
CA LEU A 30 4.31 -22.70 3.49
C LEU A 30 4.67 -23.07 4.93
N ILE A 31 3.70 -23.01 5.85
CA ILE A 31 3.91 -23.42 7.26
C ILE A 31 4.37 -24.90 7.32
N LYS A 32 3.72 -25.81 6.58
CA LYS A 32 4.15 -27.21 6.50
C LYS A 32 5.57 -27.39 5.94
N LYS A 33 6.04 -26.48 5.07
CA LYS A 33 7.42 -26.50 4.59
C LYS A 33 8.39 -26.04 5.67
N LEU A 34 8.04 -24.99 6.45
CA LEU A 34 8.85 -24.53 7.58
C LEU A 34 8.94 -25.59 8.69
N GLU A 35 7.85 -26.29 9.00
CA GLU A 35 7.82 -27.38 9.96
C GLU A 35 8.82 -28.51 9.63
N LYS A 36 9.10 -28.75 8.34
CA LYS A 36 10.09 -29.76 7.91
C LYS A 36 11.53 -29.35 8.18
N LEU A 37 11.82 -28.10 8.50
CA LEU A 37 13.17 -27.61 8.80
C LEU A 37 13.59 -27.88 10.24
N VAL A 38 12.70 -28.40 11.08
CA VAL A 38 12.94 -28.71 12.50
C VAL A 38 12.55 -30.15 12.84
N SER A 39 12.90 -30.57 14.05
CA SER A 39 12.48 -31.88 14.59
C SER A 39 10.95 -31.96 14.74
N LYS A 40 10.38 -33.16 14.73
CA LYS A 40 8.94 -33.37 14.98
C LYS A 40 8.46 -32.75 16.31
N TYR A 41 9.31 -32.76 17.32
CA TYR A 41 9.02 -32.15 18.62
C TYR A 41 8.99 -30.63 18.54
N ASP A 42 9.92 -30.01 17.85
CA ASP A 42 9.98 -28.56 17.68
C ASP A 42 8.88 -28.09 16.71
N ALA A 43 8.51 -28.88 15.69
CA ALA A 43 7.38 -28.58 14.80
C ALA A 43 6.04 -28.43 15.56
N GLN A 44 5.82 -29.20 16.61
CA GLN A 44 4.64 -29.03 17.48
C GLN A 44 4.64 -27.67 18.22
N LYS A 45 5.81 -27.13 18.55
CA LYS A 45 5.97 -25.82 19.17
C LYS A 45 5.81 -24.64 18.20
N LEU A 46 5.82 -24.90 16.89
CA LEU A 46 5.49 -23.93 15.86
C LEU A 46 3.97 -23.73 15.73
N GLN A 47 3.17 -24.48 16.50
CA GLN A 47 1.73 -24.34 16.47
C GLN A 47 1.31 -22.95 16.95
N ARG A 48 0.30 -22.44 16.27
CA ARG A 48 -0.26 -21.09 16.25
C ARG A 48 -0.46 -20.52 17.64
N GLN A 49 0.29 -19.48 17.96
CA GLN A 49 0.08 -18.65 19.17
C GLN A 49 -0.45 -17.26 18.83
N VAL A 50 -0.32 -16.83 17.57
CA VAL A 50 -0.87 -15.54 17.10
C VAL A 50 -2.23 -15.76 16.44
N TYR A 51 -3.26 -15.27 17.11
CA TYR A 51 -4.62 -15.26 16.57
C TYR A 51 -4.86 -13.96 15.82
N VAL A 52 -4.99 -14.04 14.50
CA VAL A 52 -5.38 -12.89 13.68
C VAL A 52 -6.89 -12.98 13.47
N SER A 53 -7.65 -12.28 14.31
CA SER A 53 -9.10 -12.29 14.24
C SER A 53 -9.61 -11.65 12.95
N GLY A 54 -10.53 -12.34 12.26
CA GLY A 54 -11.27 -11.77 11.13
C GLY A 54 -10.45 -11.41 9.88
N ARG A 55 -9.20 -11.90 9.76
CA ARG A 55 -8.32 -11.50 8.66
C ARG A 55 -8.72 -12.16 7.36
N ILE A 56 -9.27 -11.37 6.45
CA ILE A 56 -9.61 -11.82 5.09
C ILE A 56 -8.32 -11.96 4.30
N LYS A 57 -8.01 -13.18 3.85
CA LYS A 57 -6.87 -13.48 3.00
C LYS A 57 -7.21 -13.30 1.52
N ALA A 58 -6.18 -13.09 0.69
CA ALA A 58 -6.33 -13.05 -0.75
C ALA A 58 -6.98 -14.34 -1.28
N MET A 59 -7.81 -14.19 -2.31
CA MET A 59 -8.46 -15.32 -2.99
C MET A 59 -7.73 -15.74 -4.26
N ASN A 60 -6.79 -14.93 -4.74
CA ASN A 60 -6.03 -15.20 -5.95
C ASN A 60 -4.85 -16.13 -5.65
N GLU A 61 -4.97 -17.40 -5.96
CA GLU A 61 -3.91 -18.41 -5.77
C GLU A 61 -2.67 -18.19 -6.65
N SER A 62 -2.79 -17.40 -7.72
CA SER A 62 -1.69 -17.12 -8.65
C SER A 62 -0.89 -15.87 -8.31
N ILE A 63 -1.22 -15.20 -7.21
CA ILE A 63 -0.65 -13.89 -6.86
C ILE A 63 0.89 -13.87 -6.81
N TYR A 64 1.52 -14.92 -6.30
CA TYR A 64 2.98 -15.03 -6.25
C TYR A 64 3.61 -15.22 -7.64
N TYR A 65 2.91 -15.86 -8.58
CA TYR A 65 3.33 -15.94 -9.98
C TYR A 65 3.17 -14.58 -10.67
N THR A 66 2.14 -13.81 -10.28
CA THR A 66 1.96 -12.45 -10.79
C THR A 66 3.09 -11.54 -10.33
N VAL A 67 3.51 -11.63 -9.07
CA VAL A 67 4.67 -10.89 -8.54
C VAL A 67 5.95 -11.28 -9.28
N ASP A 68 6.18 -12.59 -9.47
CA ASP A 68 7.35 -13.09 -10.19
C ASP A 68 7.37 -12.62 -11.66
N ALA A 69 6.24 -12.68 -12.34
CA ALA A 69 6.11 -12.17 -13.71
C ALA A 69 6.39 -10.67 -13.84
N ILE A 70 5.98 -9.88 -12.84
CA ILE A 70 6.29 -8.45 -12.79
C ILE A 70 7.79 -8.23 -12.60
N HIS A 71 8.43 -8.94 -11.67
CA HIS A 71 9.89 -8.85 -11.47
C HIS A 71 10.67 -9.20 -12.74
N ASN A 72 10.27 -10.29 -13.41
CA ASN A 72 10.90 -10.71 -14.67
C ASN A 72 10.74 -9.65 -15.77
N ALA A 73 9.55 -9.08 -15.92
CA ALA A 73 9.29 -8.02 -16.88
C ALA A 73 10.11 -6.74 -16.59
N ILE A 74 10.28 -6.38 -15.31
CA ILE A 74 11.14 -5.27 -14.90
C ILE A 74 12.60 -5.56 -15.27
N SER A 75 13.10 -6.76 -14.97
CA SER A 75 14.48 -7.18 -15.25
C SER A 75 14.78 -7.23 -16.75
N GLU A 76 13.82 -7.69 -17.55
CA GLU A 76 13.95 -7.81 -19.00
C GLU A 76 13.59 -6.54 -19.78
N ASN A 77 13.27 -5.45 -19.05
CA ASN A 77 12.85 -4.17 -19.64
C ASN A 77 11.64 -4.31 -20.59
N ARG A 78 10.61 -5.06 -20.16
CA ARG A 78 9.42 -5.36 -20.97
C ARG A 78 8.15 -4.81 -20.34
N LYS A 79 7.19 -4.41 -21.21
CA LYS A 79 5.81 -4.15 -20.79
C LYS A 79 5.11 -5.44 -20.35
N ILE A 80 4.07 -5.29 -19.59
CA ILE A 80 3.15 -6.38 -19.24
C ILE A 80 1.74 -6.06 -19.71
N LYS A 81 0.97 -7.10 -19.95
CA LYS A 81 -0.48 -6.98 -20.14
C LYS A 81 -1.22 -7.89 -19.19
N PHE A 82 -2.32 -7.40 -18.68
CA PHE A 82 -3.15 -8.13 -17.72
C PHE A 82 -4.60 -7.65 -17.81
N GLN A 83 -5.51 -8.44 -17.25
CA GLN A 83 -6.88 -8.02 -16.96
C GLN A 83 -7.02 -7.68 -15.49
N TYR A 84 -7.92 -6.76 -15.14
CA TYR A 84 -8.09 -6.27 -13.77
C TYR A 84 -9.53 -6.47 -13.33
N TYR A 85 -9.75 -6.99 -12.10
CA TYR A 85 -11.09 -7.22 -11.61
C TYR A 85 -11.45 -6.31 -10.44
N GLN A 86 -12.74 -6.17 -10.22
CA GLN A 86 -13.35 -5.57 -9.05
C GLN A 86 -14.43 -6.50 -8.50
N TRP A 87 -14.80 -6.29 -7.25
CA TRP A 87 -15.95 -6.95 -6.66
C TRP A 87 -17.21 -6.15 -6.94
N ASN A 88 -18.29 -6.83 -7.33
CA ASN A 88 -19.63 -6.23 -7.38
C ASN A 88 -20.35 -6.41 -6.03
N VAL A 89 -21.53 -5.81 -5.91
CA VAL A 89 -22.35 -5.87 -4.68
C VAL A 89 -22.85 -7.29 -4.35
N LYS A 90 -22.85 -8.20 -5.32
CA LYS A 90 -23.17 -9.62 -5.15
C LYS A 90 -21.96 -10.45 -4.68
N LYS A 91 -20.81 -9.82 -4.43
CA LYS A 91 -19.54 -10.47 -4.08
C LYS A 91 -18.97 -11.37 -5.18
N GLU A 92 -19.26 -11.04 -6.43
CA GLU A 92 -18.73 -11.72 -7.62
C GLU A 92 -17.57 -10.93 -8.20
N MET A 93 -16.58 -11.62 -8.75
CA MET A 93 -15.45 -10.99 -9.47
C MET A 93 -15.93 -10.56 -10.85
N GLU A 94 -15.82 -9.27 -11.11
CA GLU A 94 -16.19 -8.65 -12.38
C GLU A 94 -14.96 -8.01 -13.01
N LEU A 95 -14.70 -8.33 -14.28
CA LEU A 95 -13.60 -7.69 -15.00
C LEU A 95 -13.94 -6.23 -15.28
N ARG A 96 -13.00 -5.35 -14.98
CA ARG A 96 -13.16 -3.92 -15.29
C ARG A 96 -13.05 -3.69 -16.80
N HIS A 97 -13.74 -2.63 -17.29
CA HIS A 97 -13.76 -2.24 -18.69
C HIS A 97 -14.09 -3.40 -19.64
N ASP A 98 -15.14 -4.18 -19.28
CA ASP A 98 -15.62 -5.32 -20.09
C ASP A 98 -14.52 -6.35 -20.43
N GLY A 99 -13.55 -6.48 -19.54
CA GLY A 99 -12.43 -7.40 -19.72
C GLY A 99 -11.31 -6.90 -20.62
N ALA A 100 -11.23 -5.61 -20.88
CA ALA A 100 -10.13 -5.01 -21.63
C ALA A 100 -8.77 -5.31 -20.99
N TRP A 101 -7.76 -5.42 -21.84
CA TRP A 101 -6.38 -5.61 -21.41
C TRP A 101 -5.73 -4.29 -21.07
N TYR A 102 -5.09 -4.23 -19.92
CA TYR A 102 -4.21 -3.14 -19.53
C TYR A 102 -2.82 -3.42 -20.06
N HIS A 103 -2.20 -2.43 -20.71
CA HIS A 103 -0.84 -2.48 -21.25
C HIS A 103 0.02 -1.49 -20.46
N ILE A 104 0.88 -1.98 -19.57
CA ILE A 104 1.57 -1.15 -18.58
C ILE A 104 3.07 -1.44 -18.63
N SER A 105 3.88 -0.39 -18.54
CA SER A 105 5.32 -0.45 -18.31
C SER A 105 5.58 -0.59 -16.82
N PRO A 106 5.96 -1.77 -16.27
CA PRO A 106 6.17 -1.97 -14.84
C PRO A 106 7.49 -1.33 -14.41
N TRP A 107 7.48 -0.48 -13.38
CA TRP A 107 8.67 0.19 -12.88
C TRP A 107 9.07 -0.22 -11.48
N GLY A 108 8.13 -0.61 -10.65
CA GLY A 108 8.40 -1.09 -9.31
C GLY A 108 7.23 -1.80 -8.68
N LEU A 109 7.53 -2.55 -7.62
CA LEU A 109 6.55 -3.08 -6.70
C LEU A 109 6.69 -2.35 -5.37
N SER A 110 5.58 -1.85 -4.85
CA SER A 110 5.50 -1.25 -3.53
C SER A 110 4.64 -2.13 -2.61
N TRP A 111 4.99 -2.15 -1.33
CA TRP A 111 4.22 -2.82 -0.29
C TRP A 111 3.54 -1.76 0.56
N ASP A 112 2.21 -1.72 0.57
CA ASP A 112 1.42 -0.81 1.37
C ASP A 112 0.13 -1.48 1.86
N ASP A 113 -0.25 -1.23 3.13
CA ASP A 113 -1.40 -1.85 3.80
C ASP A 113 -1.54 -3.36 3.52
N GLU A 114 -0.41 -4.06 3.65
CA GLU A 114 -0.30 -5.52 3.45
C GLU A 114 -0.68 -6.03 2.05
N ASN A 115 -0.58 -5.18 1.04
CA ASN A 115 -0.78 -5.54 -0.35
C ASN A 115 0.42 -5.13 -1.21
N TYR A 116 0.70 -5.91 -2.24
CA TYR A 116 1.58 -5.47 -3.31
C TYR A 116 0.85 -4.56 -4.28
N TYR A 117 1.51 -3.47 -4.62
CA TYR A 117 1.08 -2.56 -5.66
C TYR A 117 2.14 -2.51 -6.76
N LEU A 118 1.71 -2.72 -7.99
CA LEU A 118 2.51 -2.38 -9.15
C LEU A 118 2.48 -0.87 -9.33
N VAL A 119 3.65 -0.24 -9.34
CA VAL A 119 3.83 1.14 -9.81
C VAL A 119 4.28 1.05 -11.26
N GLY A 120 3.47 1.53 -12.17
CA GLY A 120 3.71 1.41 -13.60
C GLY A 120 3.33 2.66 -14.38
N TYR A 121 3.90 2.81 -15.55
CA TYR A 121 3.57 3.88 -16.49
C TYR A 121 2.57 3.37 -17.52
N ASP A 122 1.49 4.10 -17.65
CA ASP A 122 0.47 3.91 -18.67
C ASP A 122 0.73 4.92 -19.78
N SER A 123 1.20 4.45 -20.93
CA SER A 123 1.57 5.31 -22.06
C SER A 123 0.36 5.90 -22.80
N GLU A 124 -0.81 5.29 -22.70
CA GLU A 124 -2.03 5.84 -23.30
C GLU A 124 -2.56 7.03 -22.49
N ALA A 125 -2.45 6.95 -21.17
CA ALA A 125 -2.86 8.02 -20.27
C ALA A 125 -1.73 9.00 -19.93
N GLU A 126 -0.49 8.69 -20.29
CA GLU A 126 0.73 9.45 -19.94
C GLU A 126 0.90 9.67 -18.42
N LEU A 127 0.52 8.67 -17.63
CA LEU A 127 0.47 8.77 -16.16
C LEU A 127 1.12 7.58 -15.48
N ILE A 128 1.69 7.83 -14.30
CA ILE A 128 2.03 6.78 -13.32
C ILE A 128 0.73 6.30 -12.68
N LYS A 129 0.50 5.00 -12.75
CA LYS A 129 -0.67 4.34 -12.15
C LYS A 129 -0.26 3.25 -11.17
N HIS A 130 -1.14 3.01 -10.20
CA HIS A 130 -0.97 1.97 -9.19
C HIS A 130 -2.03 0.89 -9.38
N TYR A 131 -1.59 -0.36 -9.35
CA TYR A 131 -2.49 -1.51 -9.49
C TYR A 131 -2.23 -2.49 -8.35
N ARG A 132 -3.26 -2.87 -7.62
CA ARG A 132 -3.16 -3.96 -6.64
C ARG A 132 -2.87 -5.26 -7.36
N VAL A 133 -1.79 -5.93 -7.00
CA VAL A 133 -1.33 -7.15 -7.68
C VAL A 133 -2.30 -8.32 -7.48
N ASP A 134 -2.96 -8.38 -6.32
CA ASP A 134 -3.97 -9.41 -6.03
C ASP A 134 -5.22 -9.34 -6.94
N LYS A 135 -5.47 -8.16 -7.56
CA LYS A 135 -6.58 -7.95 -8.51
C LYS A 135 -6.19 -8.14 -9.98
N MET A 136 -4.94 -8.44 -10.26
CA MET A 136 -4.46 -8.70 -11.61
C MET A 136 -4.72 -10.16 -11.99
N LEU A 137 -5.24 -10.37 -13.19
CA LEU A 137 -5.51 -11.68 -13.77
C LEU A 137 -4.84 -11.83 -15.12
N ARG A 138 -4.49 -13.07 -15.48
CA ARG A 138 -3.97 -13.42 -16.80
C ARG A 138 -2.76 -12.60 -17.24
N ILE A 139 -1.86 -12.28 -16.29
CA ILE A 139 -0.66 -11.49 -16.58
C ILE A 139 0.20 -12.18 -17.65
N LYS A 140 0.69 -11.38 -18.60
CA LYS A 140 1.62 -11.82 -19.65
C LYS A 140 2.67 -10.73 -19.89
N MET A 141 3.91 -11.12 -20.07
CA MET A 141 4.95 -10.24 -20.51
C MET A 141 4.77 -9.95 -22.00
N SER A 142 4.97 -8.71 -22.42
CA SER A 142 4.93 -8.26 -23.81
C SER A 142 6.32 -8.35 -24.44
N THR A 143 6.37 -8.34 -25.78
CA THR A 143 7.63 -8.17 -26.52
C THR A 143 8.08 -6.70 -26.58
N GLU A 144 7.22 -5.77 -26.20
CA GLU A 144 7.50 -4.33 -26.22
C GLU A 144 8.39 -3.92 -25.05
N ALA A 145 9.33 -2.97 -25.31
CA ALA A 145 10.12 -2.37 -24.26
C ALA A 145 9.27 -1.43 -23.36
N ARG A 146 9.69 -1.26 -22.10
CA ARG A 146 9.05 -0.31 -21.19
C ARG A 146 9.23 1.12 -21.66
N GLU A 147 8.24 1.95 -21.40
CA GLU A 147 8.20 3.38 -21.63
C GLU A 147 8.13 4.16 -20.31
N GLY A 148 8.24 5.49 -20.36
CA GLY A 148 8.10 6.35 -19.20
C GLY A 148 9.35 6.42 -18.31
N LYS A 149 10.53 6.05 -18.83
CA LYS A 149 11.79 6.07 -18.07
C LYS A 149 12.11 7.43 -17.45
N GLU A 150 11.75 8.50 -18.12
CA GLU A 150 11.97 9.88 -17.69
C GLU A 150 11.23 10.20 -16.37
N HIS A 151 10.05 9.63 -16.16
CA HIS A 151 9.25 9.82 -14.96
C HIS A 151 9.82 9.10 -13.72
N PHE A 152 10.73 8.14 -13.95
CA PHE A 152 11.32 7.30 -12.90
C PHE A 152 12.83 7.53 -12.68
N LYS A 153 13.49 8.36 -13.51
CA LYS A 153 14.95 8.60 -13.40
C LYS A 153 15.38 9.18 -12.06
N GLN A 154 14.54 10.00 -11.44
CA GLN A 154 14.81 10.67 -10.16
C GLN A 154 13.90 10.15 -9.03
N LEU A 155 13.10 9.14 -9.32
CA LEU A 155 12.13 8.60 -8.38
C LEU A 155 12.79 7.50 -7.53
N ASP A 156 13.08 7.80 -6.28
CA ASP A 156 13.34 6.77 -5.29
C ASP A 156 12.01 6.09 -4.93
N MET A 157 11.88 4.81 -5.25
CA MET A 157 10.66 4.05 -4.99
C MET A 157 10.31 3.95 -3.50
N ALA A 158 11.32 3.95 -2.61
CA ALA A 158 11.09 3.94 -1.18
C ALA A 158 10.56 5.30 -0.70
N ASP A 159 11.13 6.38 -1.20
CA ASP A 159 10.66 7.75 -0.92
C ASP A 159 9.26 7.99 -1.50
N TYR A 160 9.02 7.53 -2.72
CA TYR A 160 7.70 7.59 -3.36
C TYR A 160 6.61 6.87 -2.54
N ALA A 161 6.92 5.69 -2.02
CA ALA A 161 6.00 4.94 -1.18
C ALA A 161 5.69 5.65 0.14
N LYS A 162 6.69 6.31 0.76
CA LYS A 162 6.50 7.10 1.99
C LYS A 162 5.57 8.30 1.77
N LYS A 163 5.67 8.96 0.62
CA LYS A 163 4.84 10.13 0.25
C LYS A 163 3.40 9.76 -0.09
N SER A 164 3.15 8.49 -0.46
CA SER A 164 1.83 8.01 -0.86
C SER A 164 1.04 7.48 0.33
N PHE A 165 -0.23 7.82 0.40
CA PHE A 165 -1.18 7.30 1.37
C PHE A 165 -2.11 6.29 0.69
N GLY A 166 -2.06 5.02 1.07
CA GLY A 166 -2.85 3.96 0.47
C GLY A 166 -2.57 3.77 -1.03
N MET A 167 -1.36 4.15 -1.50
CA MET A 167 -0.96 4.13 -2.91
C MET A 167 -1.89 4.94 -3.84
N PHE A 168 -2.58 5.95 -3.29
CA PHE A 168 -3.32 6.91 -4.10
C PHE A 168 -2.37 8.01 -4.58
N GLY A 169 -2.36 8.20 -5.89
CA GLY A 169 -1.62 9.29 -6.52
C GLY A 169 -2.23 10.66 -6.20
N GLY A 170 -1.43 11.70 -6.36
CA GLY A 170 -1.81 13.10 -6.18
C GLY A 170 -0.65 13.99 -6.58
N LYS A 171 -0.86 15.30 -6.54
CA LYS A 171 0.24 16.26 -6.72
C LYS A 171 1.15 16.19 -5.49
N GLU A 172 2.45 16.00 -5.72
CA GLU A 172 3.44 16.09 -4.64
C GLU A 172 3.52 17.52 -4.12
N LYS A 173 3.43 17.67 -2.80
CA LYS A 173 3.50 18.96 -2.09
C LYS A 173 4.23 18.79 -0.77
N THR A 174 4.99 19.82 -0.41
CA THR A 174 5.48 19.98 0.96
C THR A 174 4.37 20.63 1.77
N VAL A 175 3.81 19.87 2.71
CA VAL A 175 2.71 20.34 3.59
C VAL A 175 3.26 20.62 4.98
N LYS A 176 3.00 21.83 5.49
CA LYS A 176 3.34 22.19 6.86
C LYS A 176 2.18 21.87 7.79
N LEU A 177 2.45 21.08 8.80
CA LEU A 177 1.49 20.69 9.83
C LEU A 177 1.86 21.35 11.17
N LEU A 178 0.86 21.77 11.94
CA LEU A 178 0.96 22.02 13.36
C LEU A 178 0.45 20.79 14.09
N VAL A 179 1.22 20.28 15.03
CA VAL A 179 0.97 18.97 15.66
C VAL A 179 1.17 19.08 17.17
N ASP A 180 0.24 18.51 17.95
CA ASP A 180 0.38 18.36 19.40
C ASP A 180 1.60 17.48 19.74
N ASN A 181 2.38 17.87 20.76
CA ASN A 181 3.60 17.19 21.17
C ASN A 181 3.38 15.68 21.47
N ARG A 182 2.17 15.29 21.91
CA ARG A 182 1.81 13.91 22.18
C ARG A 182 1.81 13.01 20.93
N LEU A 183 1.69 13.61 19.73
CA LEU A 183 1.69 12.88 18.46
C LEU A 183 3.06 12.82 17.79
N ALA A 184 4.15 13.22 18.46
CA ALA A 184 5.50 13.14 17.91
C ALA A 184 5.83 11.71 17.44
N GLY A 185 5.46 10.68 18.21
CA GLY A 185 5.64 9.27 17.83
C GLY A 185 4.90 8.91 16.53
N VAL A 186 3.66 9.37 16.36
CA VAL A 186 2.85 9.12 15.14
C VAL A 186 3.52 9.72 13.90
N ILE A 187 4.07 10.93 14.02
CA ILE A 187 4.80 11.59 12.94
C ILE A 187 6.09 10.83 12.61
N ILE A 188 6.88 10.45 13.63
CA ILE A 188 8.12 9.70 13.46
C ILE A 188 7.86 8.31 12.84
N ASP A 189 6.84 7.60 13.31
CA ASP A 189 6.48 6.28 12.78
C ASP A 189 6.06 6.35 11.30
N ARG A 190 5.41 7.44 10.90
CA ARG A 190 4.95 7.61 9.51
C ARG A 190 6.04 8.12 8.57
N PHE A 191 6.81 9.13 8.99
CA PHE A 191 7.72 9.84 8.09
C PHE A 191 9.20 9.53 8.34
N GLY A 192 9.50 8.83 9.40
CA GLY A 192 10.87 8.44 9.77
C GLY A 192 11.47 9.34 10.85
N LYS A 193 12.53 8.83 11.50
CA LYS A 193 13.16 9.49 12.65
C LYS A 193 13.95 10.75 12.26
N ASP A 194 14.34 10.85 11.00
CA ASP A 194 15.16 11.97 10.50
C ASP A 194 14.33 13.22 10.16
N ILE A 195 12.99 13.13 10.33
CA ILE A 195 12.12 14.28 10.09
C ILE A 195 12.37 15.38 11.13
N MET A 196 12.43 16.63 10.66
CA MET A 196 12.69 17.78 11.53
C MET A 196 11.39 18.22 12.21
N LEU A 197 11.33 18.10 13.53
CA LEU A 197 10.25 18.62 14.38
C LEU A 197 10.70 19.95 14.98
N ILE A 198 9.98 21.04 14.68
CA ILE A 198 10.33 22.41 15.12
C ILE A 198 9.34 22.84 16.19
N PRO A 199 9.76 23.07 17.45
CA PRO A 199 8.86 23.57 18.49
C PRO A 199 8.15 24.86 18.06
N ALA A 200 6.83 24.93 18.22
CA ALA A 200 6.01 26.08 17.91
C ALA A 200 5.58 26.84 19.17
N ASP A 201 5.21 26.10 20.20
CA ASP A 201 4.86 26.58 21.54
C ASP A 201 5.10 25.47 22.58
N GLU A 202 4.62 25.63 23.82
CA GLU A 202 4.79 24.65 24.90
C GLU A 202 4.13 23.29 24.60
N ASN A 203 3.07 23.26 23.78
CA ASN A 203 2.24 22.08 23.52
C ASN A 203 2.33 21.58 22.09
N HIS A 204 2.93 22.33 21.16
CA HIS A 204 2.91 22.04 19.74
C HIS A 204 4.29 22.15 19.09
N PHE A 205 4.47 21.38 18.02
CA PHE A 205 5.55 21.55 17.06
C PHE A 205 5.01 21.69 15.64
N THR A 206 5.81 22.22 14.75
CA THR A 206 5.55 22.20 13.31
C THR A 206 6.47 21.21 12.62
N VAL A 207 5.97 20.62 11.54
CA VAL A 207 6.70 19.70 10.69
C VAL A 207 6.34 19.94 9.23
N ASN A 208 7.34 19.86 8.35
CA ASN A 208 7.13 19.84 6.90
C ASN A 208 7.18 18.39 6.41
N VAL A 209 6.13 17.95 5.73
CA VAL A 209 6.02 16.60 5.17
C VAL A 209 5.82 16.67 3.66
N ASP A 210 6.62 15.91 2.91
CA ASP A 210 6.43 15.75 1.47
C ASP A 210 5.46 14.62 1.22
N VAL A 211 4.32 14.94 0.61
CA VAL A 211 3.22 13.99 0.41
C VAL A 211 2.54 14.16 -0.94
N HIS A 212 1.99 13.06 -1.46
CA HIS A 212 1.01 13.14 -2.53
C HIS A 212 -0.35 13.53 -1.92
N VAL A 213 -0.78 14.77 -2.16
CA VAL A 213 -2.04 15.27 -1.62
C VAL A 213 -3.20 14.50 -2.26
N SER A 214 -3.90 13.74 -1.44
CA SER A 214 -5.00 12.87 -1.83
C SER A 214 -6.07 12.85 -0.75
N LYS A 215 -7.26 12.31 -1.07
CA LYS A 215 -8.31 12.11 -0.05
C LYS A 215 -7.85 11.23 1.11
N GLN A 216 -6.93 10.29 0.87
CA GLN A 216 -6.36 9.43 1.90
C GLN A 216 -5.45 10.22 2.84
N PHE A 217 -4.61 11.10 2.31
CA PHE A 217 -3.81 12.02 3.13
C PHE A 217 -4.70 12.93 3.99
N LEU A 218 -5.70 13.58 3.37
CA LEU A 218 -6.65 14.42 4.09
C LEU A 218 -7.43 13.62 5.14
N GLY A 219 -7.85 12.41 4.82
CA GLY A 219 -8.50 11.49 5.75
C GLY A 219 -7.60 11.07 6.91
N TRP A 220 -6.31 10.85 6.66
CA TRP A 220 -5.33 10.57 7.71
C TRP A 220 -5.17 11.77 8.65
N VAL A 221 -5.02 12.99 8.12
CA VAL A 221 -4.97 14.21 8.94
C VAL A 221 -6.26 14.34 9.77
N PHE A 222 -7.42 14.15 9.14
CA PHE A 222 -8.72 14.20 9.81
C PHE A 222 -8.82 13.17 10.95
N SER A 223 -8.25 11.97 10.79
CA SER A 223 -8.28 10.91 11.80
C SER A 223 -7.51 11.25 13.08
N LEU A 224 -6.59 12.23 13.02
CA LEU A 224 -5.81 12.71 14.15
C LEU A 224 -6.56 13.79 14.96
N GLY A 225 -7.77 14.15 14.53
CA GLY A 225 -8.66 15.05 15.24
C GLY A 225 -8.12 16.48 15.35
N GLU A 226 -8.40 17.12 16.48
CA GLU A 226 -7.98 18.49 16.76
C GLU A 226 -6.48 18.67 17.00
N GLN A 227 -5.76 17.55 17.16
CA GLN A 227 -4.33 17.54 17.50
C GLN A 227 -3.43 17.84 16.30
N VAL A 228 -3.97 17.88 15.08
CA VAL A 228 -3.22 18.20 13.86
C VAL A 228 -3.97 19.19 13.00
N LYS A 229 -3.25 20.20 12.52
CA LYS A 229 -3.79 21.21 11.61
C LYS A 229 -2.85 21.43 10.43
N ILE A 230 -3.39 21.47 9.22
CA ILE A 230 -2.66 21.89 8.02
C ILE A 230 -2.48 23.40 8.07
N LEU A 231 -1.24 23.90 8.00
CA LEU A 231 -0.92 25.32 7.98
C LEU A 231 -0.68 25.85 6.57
N SER A 232 -0.03 25.07 5.72
CA SER A 232 0.28 25.44 4.33
C SER A 232 0.56 24.20 3.47
N PRO A 233 0.54 24.30 2.14
CA PRO A 233 0.15 25.48 1.35
C PRO A 233 -1.36 25.74 1.37
N GLU A 234 -1.78 26.95 1.05
CA GLU A 234 -3.19 27.38 1.10
C GLU A 234 -4.11 26.46 0.29
N GLU A 235 -3.68 26.04 -0.89
CA GLU A 235 -4.46 25.13 -1.74
C GLU A 235 -4.79 23.79 -1.05
N VAL A 236 -3.94 23.32 -0.12
CA VAL A 236 -4.20 22.07 0.63
C VAL A 236 -5.14 22.33 1.79
N VAL A 237 -5.04 23.51 2.40
CA VAL A 237 -6.01 23.98 3.41
C VAL A 237 -7.40 24.09 2.79
N GLU A 238 -7.51 24.72 1.60
CA GLU A 238 -8.77 24.83 0.85
C GLU A 238 -9.36 23.47 0.48
N GLN A 239 -8.51 22.51 0.07
CA GLN A 239 -8.95 21.14 -0.19
C GLN A 239 -9.52 20.48 1.07
N MET A 240 -8.88 20.63 2.23
CA MET A 240 -9.41 20.11 3.50
C MET A 240 -10.75 20.76 3.84
N GLN A 241 -10.86 22.10 3.72
CA GLN A 241 -12.12 22.82 3.94
C GLN A 241 -13.23 22.33 3.01
N GLY A 242 -12.91 22.08 1.74
CA GLY A 242 -13.84 21.51 0.75
C GLY A 242 -14.35 20.12 1.16
N GLU A 243 -13.46 19.24 1.64
CA GLU A 243 -13.87 17.89 2.10
C GLU A 243 -14.71 17.98 3.39
N VAL A 244 -14.39 18.89 4.33
CA VAL A 244 -15.19 19.12 5.53
C VAL A 244 -16.60 19.61 5.14
N LYS A 245 -16.70 20.58 4.23
CA LYS A 245 -17.99 21.08 3.74
C LYS A 245 -18.80 19.96 3.08
N ARG A 246 -18.18 19.18 2.22
CA ARG A 246 -18.80 18.01 1.58
C ARG A 246 -19.34 17.01 2.62
N LEU A 247 -18.58 16.75 3.70
CA LEU A 247 -19.04 15.87 4.79
C LEU A 247 -20.25 16.46 5.53
N VAL A 248 -20.20 17.76 5.86
CA VAL A 248 -21.34 18.44 6.50
C VAL A 248 -22.59 18.30 5.64
N GLU A 249 -22.49 18.59 4.35
CA GLU A 249 -23.62 18.46 3.40
C GLU A 249 -24.13 17.01 3.33
N GLN A 250 -23.22 16.01 3.30
CA GLN A 250 -23.58 14.58 3.24
C GLN A 250 -24.33 14.09 4.47
N TYR A 251 -23.99 14.61 5.66
CA TYR A 251 -24.60 14.21 6.94
C TYR A 251 -25.64 15.20 7.45
N ASP A 252 -25.97 16.25 6.71
CA ASP A 252 -27.08 17.13 7.05
C ASP A 252 -28.41 16.37 6.88
N SER A 253 -29.07 16.08 7.99
CA SER A 253 -30.34 15.34 8.04
C SER A 253 -31.50 16.00 7.28
N ARG A 254 -31.31 17.26 6.82
CA ARG A 254 -32.30 18.01 6.02
C ARG A 254 -32.21 17.70 4.52
N VAL A 255 -31.13 17.08 4.06
CA VAL A 255 -31.01 16.61 2.68
C VAL A 255 -31.62 15.20 2.61
N LYS A 256 -32.88 15.10 2.19
CA LYS A 256 -33.54 13.81 1.92
C LYS A 256 -32.85 13.14 0.71
N VAL A 257 -32.42 11.87 0.90
CA VAL A 257 -32.05 10.96 -0.19
C VAL A 257 -33.30 10.61 -1.01
#